data_873060120538bd3478603723144ab165
#
_entry.id   873060120538bd3478603723144ab165
#
_cell.length_a   1.000
_cell.length_b   1.000
_cell.length_c   1.000
_cell.angle_alpha   90.00
_cell.angle_beta   90.00
_cell.angle_gamma   90.00
#
_symmetry.space_group_name_H-M   'P 1'
#
loop_
_entity.id
_entity.type
_entity.pdbx_description
1 polymer ?
#
loop_
_entity_poly.entity_id
_entity_poly.type
_entity_poly.pdbx_seq_one_letter_code
_entity_poly.pdbx_strand_id
1 'polypeptide(L)'
;MIEIFKNTHYDFLGKKWLFIGLSWLLIFAGLVSFVWRSVDGNPNTHPFNMGVDFAGGSIVTVKFGAPPDLGKLRSAIESQGIPGAAIVLQPVGQTIGQPAKNEVLVRLPNLTTAKFETGAKATEDVDKGKKYIAAALASLNDASAQIIGAEAVSPQVGADLRNRAIYVTLIACIGMLVYVAFRFKSWGFGIGAVIAVVHDVLVTLGLFSIFQLEINLTVIAALLTLVGYSMNDTIVIFDRIREMLNFRRRESLDTLSNEAINQTLSRTIITSGLTFLTVVALVFFGGEVLKSFSWCLFIGIIIGTYSSIYIASPFMLWWEGPLKDWWKGRGGNTVSVAATASTATQTARSMTSTMTDSVQPAGNTAANIVRPAKKKKKGRPASAGR
;
A
#
# COMPACT_ATOMS: atom_id res chain seq x y z
N MET A 1 -20.07 -17.59 -0.73
CA MET A 1 -19.22 -16.67 -1.49
C MET A 1 -19.01 -17.24 -2.87
N ILE A 2 -19.02 -16.41 -3.90
CA ILE A 2 -18.66 -16.84 -5.26
C ILE A 2 -17.14 -17.10 -5.25
N GLU A 3 -16.72 -18.34 -5.38
CA GLU A 3 -15.32 -18.73 -5.49
C GLU A 3 -14.94 -18.72 -6.97
N ILE A 4 -14.26 -17.65 -7.42
CA ILE A 4 -13.78 -17.54 -8.81
C ILE A 4 -12.61 -18.51 -9.04
N PHE A 5 -11.80 -18.74 -8.02
CA PHE A 5 -10.65 -19.66 -8.05
C PHE A 5 -10.85 -20.77 -7.03
N LYS A 6 -11.31 -21.93 -7.50
CA LYS A 6 -11.42 -23.14 -6.68
C LYS A 6 -10.12 -23.93 -6.73
N ASN A 7 -9.59 -24.31 -5.55
CA ASN A 7 -8.42 -25.19 -5.41
C ASN A 7 -7.18 -24.72 -6.18
N THR A 8 -6.82 -23.45 -6.04
CA THR A 8 -5.57 -22.96 -6.60
C THR A 8 -4.39 -23.43 -5.74
N HIS A 9 -3.33 -23.87 -6.41
CA HIS A 9 -2.07 -24.30 -5.80
C HIS A 9 -0.89 -23.55 -6.42
N TYR A 10 -1.03 -22.21 -6.54
CA TYR A 10 0.06 -21.40 -7.07
C TYR A 10 1.16 -21.23 -6.01
N ASP A 11 2.41 -21.36 -6.42
CA ASP A 11 3.55 -21.03 -5.58
C ASP A 11 3.86 -19.53 -5.66
N PHE A 12 3.24 -18.74 -4.78
CA PHE A 12 3.46 -17.31 -4.68
C PHE A 12 4.80 -16.99 -4.03
N LEU A 13 5.13 -17.72 -2.96
CA LEU A 13 6.33 -17.43 -2.17
C LEU A 13 7.62 -17.86 -2.88
N GLY A 14 7.58 -18.83 -3.80
CA GLY A 14 8.71 -19.16 -4.65
C GLY A 14 9.15 -18.01 -5.56
N LYS A 15 8.21 -17.15 -5.97
CA LYS A 15 8.47 -15.99 -6.82
C LYS A 15 8.77 -14.69 -6.05
N LYS A 16 8.84 -14.72 -4.71
CA LYS A 16 9.01 -13.54 -3.84
C LYS A 16 10.18 -12.65 -4.26
N TRP A 17 11.33 -13.23 -4.61
CA TRP A 17 12.52 -12.47 -4.95
C TRP A 17 12.36 -11.63 -6.22
N LEU A 18 11.60 -12.11 -7.20
CA LEU A 18 11.31 -11.36 -8.43
C LEU A 18 10.48 -10.11 -8.11
N PHE A 19 9.41 -10.26 -7.32
CA PHE A 19 8.53 -9.14 -6.97
C PHE A 19 9.17 -8.17 -5.98
N ILE A 20 9.98 -8.67 -5.03
CA ILE A 20 10.79 -7.82 -4.15
C ILE A 20 11.80 -7.02 -4.99
N GLY A 21 12.48 -7.67 -5.97
CA GLY A 21 13.38 -6.97 -6.88
C GLY A 21 12.70 -5.90 -7.72
N LEU A 22 11.50 -6.19 -8.25
CA LEU A 22 10.68 -5.21 -8.97
C LEU A 22 10.29 -4.02 -8.06
N SER A 23 9.89 -4.30 -6.83
CA SER A 23 9.56 -3.27 -5.83
C SER A 23 10.75 -2.36 -5.53
N TRP A 24 11.94 -2.94 -5.31
CA TRP A 24 13.15 -2.17 -5.10
C TRP A 24 13.52 -1.32 -6.31
N LEU A 25 13.32 -1.84 -7.53
CA LEU A 25 13.54 -1.09 -8.77
C LEU A 25 12.60 0.12 -8.84
N LEU A 26 11.31 -0.05 -8.52
CA LEU A 26 10.33 1.05 -8.53
C LEU A 26 10.67 2.11 -7.47
N ILE A 27 11.00 1.69 -6.24
CA ILE A 27 11.41 2.61 -5.18
C ILE A 27 12.69 3.37 -5.57
N PHE A 28 13.68 2.65 -6.11
CA PHE A 28 14.93 3.25 -6.55
C PHE A 28 14.71 4.24 -7.70
N ALA A 29 13.91 3.89 -8.70
CA ALA A 29 13.57 4.79 -9.80
C ALA A 29 12.86 6.06 -9.29
N GLY A 30 11.93 5.92 -8.34
CA GLY A 30 11.28 7.05 -7.67
C GLY A 30 12.27 7.93 -6.90
N LEU A 31 13.18 7.31 -6.15
CA LEU A 31 14.22 8.01 -5.41
C LEU A 31 15.19 8.75 -6.34
N VAL A 32 15.63 8.11 -7.42
CA VAL A 32 16.49 8.74 -8.45
C VAL A 32 15.77 9.94 -9.06
N SER A 33 14.49 9.80 -9.44
CA SER A 33 13.70 10.94 -9.95
C SER A 33 13.62 12.08 -8.93
N PHE A 34 13.37 11.77 -7.68
CA PHE A 34 13.30 12.75 -6.59
C PHE A 34 14.64 13.48 -6.38
N VAL A 35 15.73 12.73 -6.27
CA VAL A 35 17.07 13.30 -6.04
C VAL A 35 17.55 14.09 -7.24
N TRP A 36 17.39 13.55 -8.46
CA TRP A 36 17.77 14.24 -9.69
C TRP A 36 17.12 15.62 -9.76
N ARG A 37 15.80 15.69 -9.56
CA ARG A 37 15.06 16.95 -9.61
C ARG A 37 15.37 17.88 -8.43
N SER A 38 15.83 17.34 -7.30
CA SER A 38 16.28 18.15 -6.15
C SER A 38 17.62 18.83 -6.40
N VAL A 39 18.49 18.21 -7.21
CA VAL A 39 19.88 18.65 -7.45
C VAL A 39 20.03 19.44 -8.74
N ASP A 40 19.11 19.26 -9.70
CA ASP A 40 19.18 19.84 -11.05
C ASP A 40 19.30 21.39 -11.07
N GLY A 41 19.02 22.05 -9.96
CA GLY A 41 19.18 23.51 -9.81
C GLY A 41 18.28 24.35 -10.74
N ASN A 42 17.46 23.71 -11.55
CA ASN A 42 16.53 24.37 -12.43
C ASN A 42 15.28 24.79 -11.62
N PRO A 43 14.95 26.10 -11.53
CA PRO A 43 13.80 26.57 -10.76
C PRO A 43 12.44 26.02 -11.23
N ASN A 44 12.39 25.39 -12.40
CA ASN A 44 11.19 24.79 -12.98
C ASN A 44 11.08 23.28 -12.72
N THR A 45 12.11 22.64 -12.16
CA THR A 45 12.10 21.22 -11.80
C THR A 45 11.98 21.06 -10.29
N HIS A 46 10.83 20.57 -9.85
CA HIS A 46 10.60 20.25 -8.44
C HIS A 46 10.57 18.74 -8.25
N PRO A 47 11.08 18.23 -7.12
CA PRO A 47 11.01 16.80 -6.79
C PRO A 47 9.59 16.26 -6.81
N PHE A 48 8.66 17.07 -6.33
CA PHE A 48 7.23 16.84 -6.42
C PHE A 48 6.53 18.06 -7.02
N ASN A 49 5.54 17.81 -7.84
CA ASN A 49 4.63 18.85 -8.33
C ASN A 49 3.60 19.17 -7.23
N MET A 50 3.94 20.17 -6.39
CA MET A 50 3.06 20.59 -5.29
C MET A 50 1.91 21.44 -5.83
N GLY A 51 0.69 21.04 -5.49
CA GLY A 51 -0.51 21.83 -5.78
C GLY A 51 -0.55 23.15 -5.01
N VAL A 52 -1.44 24.03 -5.44
CA VAL A 52 -1.61 25.36 -4.81
C VAL A 52 -1.96 25.27 -3.33
N ASP A 53 -2.55 24.17 -2.88
CA ASP A 53 -2.84 23.93 -1.45
C ASP A 53 -1.58 23.95 -0.59
N PHE A 54 -0.43 23.52 -1.14
CA PHE A 54 0.84 23.42 -0.43
C PHE A 54 1.89 24.44 -0.86
N ALA A 55 1.91 24.76 -2.15
CA ALA A 55 2.86 25.74 -2.71
C ALA A 55 2.38 27.20 -2.50
N GLY A 56 1.09 27.38 -2.30
CA GLY A 56 0.43 28.66 -2.42
C GLY A 56 0.23 29.07 -3.89
N GLY A 57 -0.61 30.06 -4.13
CA GLY A 57 -0.93 30.55 -5.46
C GLY A 57 -2.41 30.79 -5.66
N SER A 58 -2.80 31.10 -6.88
CA SER A 58 -4.19 31.38 -7.26
C SER A 58 -4.69 30.40 -8.32
N ILE A 59 -5.95 29.99 -8.19
CA ILE A 59 -6.69 29.22 -9.17
C ILE A 59 -7.81 30.14 -9.69
N VAL A 60 -7.82 30.39 -10.98
CA VAL A 60 -8.89 31.16 -11.62
C VAL A 60 -9.58 30.31 -12.65
N THR A 61 -10.87 30.11 -12.51
CA THR A 61 -11.69 29.37 -13.47
C THR A 61 -12.31 30.34 -14.48
N VAL A 62 -11.97 30.14 -15.74
CA VAL A 62 -12.45 30.98 -16.84
C VAL A 62 -13.37 30.15 -17.73
N LYS A 63 -14.53 30.68 -18.07
CA LYS A 63 -15.47 30.10 -19.04
C LYS A 63 -15.40 30.87 -20.34
N PHE A 64 -15.32 30.16 -21.45
CA PHE A 64 -15.29 30.69 -22.81
C PHE A 64 -16.58 30.34 -23.55
N GLY A 65 -16.94 31.13 -24.55
CA GLY A 65 -18.08 30.84 -25.43
C GLY A 65 -17.80 29.72 -26.44
N ALA A 66 -16.53 29.52 -26.80
CA ALA A 66 -16.04 28.46 -27.68
C ALA A 66 -14.81 27.78 -27.07
N PRO A 67 -14.38 26.60 -27.56
CA PRO A 67 -13.16 25.96 -27.09
C PRO A 67 -11.95 26.90 -27.19
N PRO A 68 -11.28 27.24 -26.07
CA PRO A 68 -10.20 28.23 -26.08
C PRO A 68 -8.92 27.65 -26.66
N ASP A 69 -8.16 28.49 -27.35
CA ASP A 69 -6.78 28.21 -27.73
C ASP A 69 -5.85 28.42 -26.50
N LEU A 70 -5.45 27.30 -25.91
CA LEU A 70 -4.60 27.30 -24.72
C LEU A 70 -3.24 27.94 -24.94
N GLY A 71 -2.70 27.89 -26.20
CA GLY A 71 -1.44 28.52 -26.57
C GLY A 71 -1.55 30.05 -26.51
N LYS A 72 -2.60 30.60 -27.09
CA LYS A 72 -2.88 32.04 -27.06
C LYS A 72 -3.16 32.53 -25.63
N LEU A 73 -3.95 31.75 -24.87
CA LEU A 73 -4.22 32.08 -23.45
C LEU A 73 -2.93 32.12 -22.62
N ARG A 74 -2.04 31.14 -22.83
CA ARG A 74 -0.73 31.13 -22.16
C ARG A 74 0.08 32.36 -22.50
N SER A 75 0.25 32.66 -23.79
CA SER A 75 1.02 33.81 -24.22
C SER A 75 0.44 35.14 -23.73
N ALA A 76 -0.89 35.23 -23.66
CA ALA A 76 -1.56 36.39 -23.07
C ALA A 76 -1.29 36.59 -21.60
N ILE A 77 -1.22 35.49 -20.81
CA ILE A 77 -0.88 35.54 -19.40
C ILE A 77 0.62 35.82 -19.20
N GLU A 78 1.49 35.25 -20.04
CA GLU A 78 2.94 35.52 -20.03
C GLU A 78 3.23 37.01 -20.31
N SER A 79 2.48 37.63 -21.20
CA SER A 79 2.64 39.06 -21.48
C SER A 79 2.35 39.96 -20.28
N GLN A 80 1.64 39.48 -19.28
CA GLN A 80 1.43 40.17 -18.00
C GLN A 80 2.60 40.04 -17.02
N GLY A 81 3.73 39.42 -17.44
CA GLY A 81 4.95 39.28 -16.65
C GLY A 81 5.01 38.02 -15.79
N ILE A 82 4.12 37.06 -15.99
CA ILE A 82 4.13 35.78 -15.28
C ILE A 82 4.92 34.77 -16.11
N PRO A 83 5.98 34.10 -15.55
CA PRO A 83 6.75 33.11 -16.28
C PRO A 83 5.87 31.96 -16.79
N GLY A 84 5.91 31.67 -18.08
CA GLY A 84 5.04 30.67 -18.72
C GLY A 84 5.20 29.27 -18.17
N ALA A 85 6.41 28.92 -17.71
CA ALA A 85 6.67 27.63 -17.03
C ALA A 85 5.91 27.47 -15.72
N ALA A 86 5.50 28.56 -15.09
CA ALA A 86 4.76 28.56 -13.83
C ALA A 86 3.24 28.59 -14.00
N ILE A 87 2.77 28.75 -15.26
CA ILE A 87 1.33 28.80 -15.59
C ILE A 87 0.85 27.41 -15.97
N VAL A 88 -0.11 26.88 -15.24
CA VAL A 88 -0.76 25.60 -15.58
C VAL A 88 -2.17 25.88 -16.07
N LEU A 89 -2.44 25.53 -17.33
CA LEU A 89 -3.76 25.63 -17.95
C LEU A 89 -4.37 24.24 -18.04
N GLN A 90 -5.51 24.04 -17.40
CA GLN A 90 -6.23 22.78 -17.40
C GLN A 90 -7.65 22.99 -17.95
N PRO A 91 -7.98 22.45 -19.12
CA PRO A 91 -9.34 22.47 -19.62
C PRO A 91 -10.23 21.61 -18.71
N VAL A 92 -11.37 22.15 -18.29
CA VAL A 92 -12.32 21.47 -17.43
C VAL A 92 -13.27 20.66 -18.30
N GLY A 93 -13.45 19.37 -17.97
CA GLY A 93 -14.50 18.55 -18.59
C GLY A 93 -14.10 17.86 -19.90
N GLN A 94 -12.81 17.68 -20.21
CA GLN A 94 -12.39 16.72 -21.23
C GLN A 94 -12.53 15.29 -20.72
N THR A 95 -13.78 14.85 -20.54
CA THR A 95 -14.09 13.46 -20.18
C THR A 95 -14.58 12.75 -21.43
N ILE A 96 -14.16 11.51 -21.65
CA ILE A 96 -14.58 10.70 -22.78
C ILE A 96 -16.11 10.64 -22.84
N GLY A 97 -16.70 11.18 -23.91
CA GLY A 97 -18.15 11.14 -24.15
C GLY A 97 -18.96 12.34 -23.64
N GLN A 98 -18.34 13.35 -23.02
CA GLN A 98 -19.01 14.62 -22.72
C GLN A 98 -18.51 15.75 -23.66
N PRO A 99 -19.37 16.68 -24.10
CA PRO A 99 -18.91 17.86 -24.81
C PRO A 99 -17.95 18.61 -23.87
N ALA A 100 -16.79 18.99 -24.41
CA ALA A 100 -15.81 19.78 -23.68
C ALA A 100 -16.52 21.03 -23.14
N LYS A 101 -16.56 21.17 -21.82
CA LYS A 101 -16.96 22.44 -21.21
C LYS A 101 -15.90 23.44 -21.62
N ASN A 102 -16.34 24.56 -22.20
CA ASN A 102 -15.45 25.65 -22.61
C ASN A 102 -14.92 26.39 -21.36
N GLU A 103 -14.49 25.63 -20.36
CA GLU A 103 -13.97 26.13 -19.09
C GLU A 103 -12.50 25.75 -18.96
N VAL A 104 -11.67 26.69 -18.55
CA VAL A 104 -10.25 26.47 -18.29
C VAL A 104 -9.93 26.91 -16.86
N LEU A 105 -9.31 26.02 -16.13
CA LEU A 105 -8.76 26.30 -14.83
C LEU A 105 -7.33 26.78 -15.02
N VAL A 106 -7.09 28.04 -14.66
CA VAL A 106 -5.79 28.71 -14.75
C VAL A 106 -5.18 28.71 -13.36
N ARG A 107 -4.06 28.02 -13.20
CA ARG A 107 -3.29 28.04 -11.97
C ARG A 107 -2.12 28.98 -12.15
N LEU A 108 -2.02 29.93 -11.24
CA LEU A 108 -0.94 30.89 -11.19
C LEU A 108 -0.08 30.61 -9.98
N PRO A 109 1.25 30.72 -10.10
CA PRO A 109 2.16 30.60 -8.97
C PRO A 109 1.88 31.72 -7.96
N ASN A 110 2.50 31.62 -6.80
CA ASN A 110 2.47 32.69 -5.83
C ASN A 110 3.11 33.96 -6.41
N LEU A 111 2.28 34.98 -6.66
CA LEU A 111 2.67 36.24 -7.28
C LEU A 111 3.49 37.15 -6.35
N THR A 112 3.61 36.82 -5.06
CA THR A 112 4.41 37.55 -4.09
C THR A 112 5.92 37.36 -4.26
N THR A 113 6.36 36.28 -4.90
CA THR A 113 7.80 35.97 -5.10
C THR A 113 8.42 36.68 -6.31
N ALA A 114 7.62 37.14 -7.26
CA ALA A 114 8.09 37.81 -8.48
C ALA A 114 7.90 39.34 -8.39
N LYS A 115 8.83 40.03 -7.75
CA LYS A 115 8.91 41.53 -7.68
C LYS A 115 7.72 42.27 -7.05
N PHE A 116 6.86 41.61 -6.31
CA PHE A 116 5.70 42.20 -5.66
C PHE A 116 5.83 42.19 -4.14
N GLU A 117 5.37 43.25 -3.50
CA GLU A 117 5.59 43.61 -2.10
C GLU A 117 5.32 42.52 -1.07
N THR A 118 6.24 42.40 -0.13
CA THR A 118 6.22 41.53 1.04
C THR A 118 5.05 41.91 1.96
N GLY A 119 4.03 41.03 2.10
CA GLY A 119 3.02 41.21 3.16
C GLY A 119 1.55 41.08 2.78
N ALA A 120 1.22 40.64 1.55
CA ALA A 120 -0.17 40.54 1.11
C ALA A 120 -0.96 39.43 1.85
N LYS A 121 -2.18 39.78 2.28
CA LYS A 121 -3.14 38.84 2.86
C LYS A 121 -3.77 37.96 1.71
N ALA A 122 -4.23 36.77 2.02
CA ALA A 122 -4.80 35.83 1.04
C ALA A 122 -5.92 36.44 0.14
N THR A 123 -6.67 37.42 0.64
CA THR A 123 -7.68 38.18 -0.13
C THR A 123 -7.07 39.03 -1.23
N GLU A 124 -5.86 39.59 -1.02
CA GLU A 124 -5.17 40.37 -2.06
C GLU A 124 -4.63 39.48 -3.19
N ASP A 125 -4.25 38.24 -2.89
CA ASP A 125 -3.78 37.29 -3.92
C ASP A 125 -4.90 36.82 -4.84
N VAL A 126 -6.14 36.65 -4.34
CA VAL A 126 -7.33 36.37 -5.17
C VAL A 126 -7.57 37.53 -6.13
N ASP A 127 -7.56 38.76 -5.63
CA ASP A 127 -7.83 39.96 -6.44
C ASP A 127 -6.71 40.19 -7.46
N LYS A 128 -5.45 39.93 -7.10
CA LYS A 128 -4.32 39.99 -8.02
C LYS A 128 -4.45 38.94 -9.11
N GLY A 129 -4.71 37.67 -8.78
CA GLY A 129 -4.94 36.60 -9.74
C GLY A 129 -6.06 36.94 -10.72
N LYS A 130 -7.20 37.44 -10.24
CA LYS A 130 -8.31 37.89 -11.08
C LYS A 130 -7.90 39.04 -12.00
N LYS A 131 -7.16 40.03 -11.50
CA LYS A 131 -6.72 41.19 -12.31
C LYS A 131 -5.78 40.77 -13.43
N TYR A 132 -4.81 39.88 -13.17
CA TYR A 132 -3.91 39.39 -14.20
C TYR A 132 -4.66 38.60 -15.29
N ILE A 133 -5.57 37.70 -14.87
CA ILE A 133 -6.36 36.95 -15.85
C ILE A 133 -7.33 37.86 -16.60
N ALA A 134 -7.98 38.81 -15.94
CA ALA A 134 -8.84 39.78 -16.60
C ALA A 134 -8.07 40.63 -17.62
N ALA A 135 -6.85 41.09 -17.30
CA ALA A 135 -6.00 41.80 -18.24
C ALA A 135 -5.55 40.92 -19.42
N ALA A 136 -5.21 39.65 -19.16
CA ALA A 136 -4.87 38.69 -20.22
C ALA A 136 -6.08 38.41 -21.13
N LEU A 137 -7.29 38.24 -20.58
CA LEU A 137 -8.52 38.05 -21.36
C LEU A 137 -8.87 39.27 -22.18
N ALA A 138 -8.68 40.49 -21.64
CA ALA A 138 -8.88 41.73 -22.39
C ALA A 138 -7.91 41.83 -23.57
N SER A 139 -6.67 41.35 -23.47
CA SER A 139 -5.70 41.32 -24.57
C SER A 139 -6.06 40.28 -25.66
N LEU A 140 -6.85 39.26 -25.35
CA LEU A 140 -7.33 38.26 -26.29
C LEU A 140 -8.55 38.75 -27.12
N ASN A 141 -9.16 39.88 -26.77
CA ASN A 141 -10.39 40.41 -27.39
C ASN A 141 -11.55 39.42 -27.46
N ASP A 142 -11.60 38.45 -26.54
CA ASP A 142 -12.68 37.48 -26.45
C ASP A 142 -13.75 37.96 -25.47
N ALA A 143 -14.77 38.64 -25.99
CA ALA A 143 -15.88 39.15 -25.21
C ALA A 143 -16.74 38.08 -24.54
N SER A 144 -16.56 36.80 -24.91
CA SER A 144 -17.29 35.66 -24.36
C SER A 144 -16.62 35.08 -23.10
N ALA A 145 -15.35 35.42 -22.83
CA ALA A 145 -14.59 34.89 -21.73
C ALA A 145 -15.01 35.57 -20.41
N GLN A 146 -15.42 34.75 -19.46
CA GLN A 146 -15.87 35.21 -18.13
C GLN A 146 -15.14 34.44 -17.00
N ILE A 147 -14.69 35.15 -16.00
CA ILE A 147 -14.17 34.55 -14.76
C ILE A 147 -15.35 34.10 -13.90
N ILE A 148 -15.52 32.78 -13.74
CA ILE A 148 -16.63 32.19 -12.98
C ILE A 148 -16.24 31.79 -11.55
N GLY A 149 -14.94 31.70 -11.26
CA GLY A 149 -14.45 31.38 -9.93
C GLY A 149 -12.99 31.81 -9.75
N ALA A 150 -12.61 32.16 -8.55
CA ALA A 150 -11.21 32.33 -8.20
C ALA A 150 -10.98 32.00 -6.72
N GLU A 151 -9.93 31.26 -6.47
CA GLU A 151 -9.47 30.84 -5.16
C GLU A 151 -7.98 31.14 -5.05
N ALA A 152 -7.51 31.49 -3.85
CA ALA A 152 -6.09 31.64 -3.58
C ALA A 152 -5.73 31.12 -2.20
N VAL A 153 -4.54 30.54 -2.13
CA VAL A 153 -3.94 30.07 -0.88
C VAL A 153 -2.64 30.81 -0.68
N SER A 154 -2.52 31.51 0.45
CA SER A 154 -1.26 32.18 0.78
C SER A 154 -0.17 31.13 1.08
N PRO A 155 1.11 31.42 0.80
CA PRO A 155 2.22 30.50 1.06
C PRO A 155 2.33 30.07 2.52
N GLN A 156 1.97 30.95 3.44
CA GLN A 156 1.97 30.66 4.87
C GLN A 156 0.90 29.61 5.22
N VAL A 157 -0.31 29.77 4.70
CA VAL A 157 -1.40 28.80 4.86
C VAL A 157 -1.03 27.48 4.20
N GLY A 158 -0.45 27.52 2.99
CA GLY A 158 0.00 26.31 2.29
C GLY A 158 1.08 25.54 3.10
N ALA A 159 2.05 26.25 3.68
CA ALA A 159 3.06 25.65 4.54
C ALA A 159 2.44 25.03 5.82
N ASP A 160 1.48 25.71 6.44
CA ASP A 160 0.77 25.19 7.62
C ASP A 160 -0.06 23.95 7.27
N LEU A 161 -0.80 23.98 6.16
CA LEU A 161 -1.56 22.83 5.66
C LEU A 161 -0.66 21.63 5.37
N ARG A 162 0.50 21.86 4.74
CA ARG A 162 1.49 20.80 4.48
C ARG A 162 1.98 20.17 5.78
N ASN A 163 2.37 20.97 6.76
CA ASN A 163 2.85 20.49 8.05
C ASN A 163 1.75 19.69 8.77
N ARG A 164 0.52 20.20 8.80
CA ARG A 164 -0.64 19.48 9.37
C ARG A 164 -0.90 18.16 8.64
N ALA A 165 -0.85 18.14 7.30
CA ALA A 165 -1.03 16.93 6.52
C ALA A 165 0.01 15.85 6.88
N ILE A 166 1.30 16.24 7.04
CA ILE A 166 2.37 15.33 7.47
C ILE A 166 2.07 14.80 8.87
N TYR A 167 1.74 15.65 9.84
CA TYR A 167 1.44 15.21 11.21
C TYR A 167 0.24 14.28 11.27
N VAL A 168 -0.86 14.60 10.58
CA VAL A 168 -2.05 13.77 10.55
C VAL A 168 -1.74 12.39 9.92
N THR A 169 -0.98 12.36 8.83
CA THR A 169 -0.56 11.11 8.18
C THR A 169 0.30 10.27 9.11
N LEU A 170 1.29 10.86 9.79
CA LEU A 170 2.13 10.13 10.74
C LEU A 170 1.32 9.57 11.92
N ILE A 171 0.43 10.37 12.50
CA ILE A 171 -0.44 9.93 13.61
C ILE A 171 -1.35 8.79 13.16
N ALA A 172 -1.95 8.89 11.96
CA ALA A 172 -2.80 7.84 11.41
C ALA A 172 -2.01 6.54 11.18
N CYS A 173 -0.79 6.63 10.62
CA CYS A 173 0.10 5.48 10.45
C CYS A 173 0.48 4.85 11.80
N ILE A 174 0.85 5.65 12.81
CA ILE A 174 1.16 5.15 14.14
C ILE A 174 -0.06 4.47 14.78
N GLY A 175 -1.24 5.08 14.69
CA GLY A 175 -2.48 4.48 15.17
C GLY A 175 -2.78 3.14 14.53
N MET A 176 -2.55 3.03 13.22
CA MET A 176 -2.69 1.77 12.48
C MET A 176 -1.67 0.72 12.95
N LEU A 177 -0.41 1.11 13.16
CA LEU A 177 0.62 0.24 13.71
C LEU A 177 0.23 -0.35 15.07
N VAL A 178 -0.24 0.50 15.96
CA VAL A 178 -0.72 0.10 17.30
C VAL A 178 -1.88 -0.87 17.17
N TYR A 179 -2.86 -0.57 16.29
CA TYR A 179 -3.99 -1.46 16.04
C TYR A 179 -3.54 -2.85 15.56
N VAL A 180 -2.63 -2.92 14.58
CA VAL A 180 -2.12 -4.18 14.03
C VAL A 180 -1.34 -4.97 15.07
N ALA A 181 -0.45 -4.31 15.82
CA ALA A 181 0.31 -4.93 16.91
C ALA A 181 -0.62 -5.56 17.97
N PHE A 182 -1.67 -4.83 18.36
CA PHE A 182 -2.68 -5.32 19.30
C PHE A 182 -3.49 -6.48 18.72
N ARG A 183 -3.91 -6.38 17.45
CA ARG A 183 -4.76 -7.38 16.77
C ARG A 183 -4.07 -8.72 16.60
N PHE A 184 -2.80 -8.73 16.23
CA PHE A 184 -2.08 -9.97 15.90
C PHE A 184 -1.31 -10.56 17.09
N LYS A 185 -1.03 -9.79 18.14
CA LYS A 185 -0.28 -10.23 19.34
C LYS A 185 1.08 -10.89 18.99
N SER A 186 1.62 -10.63 17.80
CA SER A 186 2.92 -11.10 17.33
C SER A 186 3.61 -9.97 16.57
N TRP A 187 4.87 -9.75 16.87
CA TRP A 187 5.67 -8.69 16.26
C TRP A 187 5.93 -8.94 14.77
N GLY A 188 6.07 -10.20 14.33
CA GLY A 188 6.35 -10.55 12.95
C GLY A 188 5.22 -10.14 12.00
N PHE A 189 3.99 -10.39 12.38
CA PHE A 189 2.81 -9.98 11.62
C PHE A 189 2.68 -8.44 11.57
N GLY A 190 2.93 -7.78 12.72
CA GLY A 190 2.92 -6.31 12.79
C GLY A 190 3.96 -5.69 11.87
N ILE A 191 5.20 -6.13 11.97
CA ILE A 191 6.32 -5.59 11.19
C ILE A 191 6.12 -5.85 9.69
N GLY A 192 5.70 -7.06 9.29
CA GLY A 192 5.41 -7.37 7.89
C GLY A 192 4.35 -6.44 7.29
N ALA A 193 3.29 -6.18 8.04
CA ALA A 193 2.22 -5.27 7.63
C ALA A 193 2.70 -3.82 7.48
N VAL A 194 3.50 -3.34 8.44
CA VAL A 194 4.08 -1.98 8.41
C VAL A 194 4.98 -1.78 7.22
N ILE A 195 5.89 -2.73 6.97
CA ILE A 195 6.82 -2.67 5.84
C ILE A 195 6.03 -2.61 4.52
N ALA A 196 4.95 -3.38 4.39
CA ALA A 196 4.11 -3.33 3.20
C ALA A 196 3.46 -1.96 3.01
N VAL A 197 2.91 -1.35 4.06
CA VAL A 197 2.31 -0.01 3.99
C VAL A 197 3.35 1.06 3.63
N VAL A 198 4.52 1.03 4.27
CA VAL A 198 5.60 1.97 3.94
C VAL A 198 6.05 1.79 2.49
N HIS A 199 6.20 0.55 2.03
CA HIS A 199 6.49 0.22 0.65
C HIS A 199 5.45 0.82 -0.32
N ASP A 200 4.15 0.63 -0.05
CA ASP A 200 3.07 1.09 -0.92
C ASP A 200 3.04 2.61 -1.05
N VAL A 201 3.23 3.31 0.07
CA VAL A 201 3.34 4.78 0.08
C VAL A 201 4.58 5.25 -0.68
N LEU A 202 5.74 4.62 -0.46
CA LEU A 202 6.99 5.01 -1.14
C LEU A 202 6.91 4.79 -2.65
N VAL A 203 6.37 3.65 -3.10
CA VAL A 203 6.20 3.38 -4.54
C VAL A 203 5.21 4.37 -5.15
N THR A 204 4.08 4.63 -4.49
CA THR A 204 3.08 5.58 -4.99
C THR A 204 3.66 7.00 -5.10
N LEU A 205 4.34 7.50 -4.08
CA LEU A 205 5.01 8.81 -4.11
C LEU A 205 6.15 8.84 -5.12
N GLY A 206 6.91 7.75 -5.28
CA GLY A 206 7.93 7.61 -6.30
C GLY A 206 7.37 7.77 -7.71
N LEU A 207 6.24 7.13 -8.01
CA LEU A 207 5.55 7.27 -9.29
C LEU A 207 4.97 8.68 -9.48
N PHE A 208 4.48 9.33 -8.41
CA PHE A 208 4.07 10.73 -8.45
C PHE A 208 5.23 11.65 -8.82
N SER A 209 6.43 11.40 -8.30
CA SER A 209 7.65 12.15 -8.69
C SER A 209 8.03 11.91 -10.14
N ILE A 210 7.99 10.65 -10.63
CA ILE A 210 8.34 10.29 -12.01
C ILE A 210 7.38 10.93 -13.01
N PHE A 211 6.07 10.76 -12.80
CA PHE A 211 5.03 11.27 -13.70
C PHE A 211 4.65 12.72 -13.44
N GLN A 212 5.27 13.38 -12.46
CA GLN A 212 4.96 14.76 -12.05
C GLN A 212 3.47 15.00 -11.80
N LEU A 213 2.82 14.01 -11.20
CA LEU A 213 1.43 14.14 -10.78
C LEU A 213 1.36 15.14 -9.62
N GLU A 214 0.32 15.96 -9.64
CA GLU A 214 0.15 17.01 -8.65
C GLU A 214 -0.21 16.44 -7.28
N ILE A 215 0.50 16.89 -6.24
CA ILE A 215 0.23 16.56 -4.85
C ILE A 215 -0.53 17.72 -4.20
N ASN A 216 -1.79 17.48 -3.88
CA ASN A 216 -2.70 18.39 -3.20
C ASN A 216 -3.33 17.72 -1.97
N LEU A 217 -4.22 18.41 -1.24
CA LEU A 217 -4.88 17.86 -0.06
C LEU A 217 -5.68 16.59 -0.36
N THR A 218 -6.26 16.48 -1.56
CA THR A 218 -7.02 15.28 -1.95
C THR A 218 -6.12 14.06 -2.13
N VAL A 219 -4.86 14.25 -2.54
CA VAL A 219 -3.86 13.16 -2.61
C VAL A 219 -3.49 12.65 -1.23
N ILE A 220 -3.39 13.54 -0.22
CA ILE A 220 -3.16 13.09 1.16
C ILE A 220 -4.33 12.21 1.64
N ALA A 221 -5.56 12.61 1.37
CA ALA A 221 -6.74 11.79 1.67
C ALA A 221 -6.71 10.44 0.92
N ALA A 222 -6.27 10.43 -0.35
CA ALA A 222 -6.09 9.21 -1.13
C ALA A 222 -5.02 8.30 -0.54
N LEU A 223 -3.87 8.84 -0.12
CA LEU A 223 -2.80 8.07 0.54
C LEU A 223 -3.28 7.43 1.84
N LEU A 224 -4.02 8.15 2.68
CA LEU A 224 -4.60 7.59 3.90
C LEU A 224 -5.61 6.48 3.58
N THR A 225 -6.42 6.67 2.54
CA THR A 225 -7.35 5.65 2.05
C THR A 225 -6.60 4.42 1.55
N LEU A 226 -5.54 4.60 0.77
CA LEU A 226 -4.68 3.54 0.27
C LEU A 226 -4.06 2.73 1.41
N VAL A 227 -3.52 3.40 2.44
CA VAL A 227 -2.95 2.76 3.63
C VAL A 227 -3.99 1.84 4.29
N GLY A 228 -5.22 2.33 4.49
CA GLY A 228 -6.31 1.52 5.04
C GLY A 228 -6.70 0.34 4.14
N TYR A 229 -6.72 0.57 2.84
CA TYR A 229 -7.10 -0.42 1.84
C TYR A 229 -6.05 -1.55 1.72
N SER A 230 -4.78 -1.22 1.60
CA SER A 230 -3.67 -2.20 1.55
C SER A 230 -3.63 -3.07 2.81
N MET A 231 -3.85 -2.44 3.98
CA MET A 231 -3.91 -3.17 5.24
C MET A 231 -5.05 -4.16 5.31
N ASN A 232 -6.20 -3.89 4.70
CA ASN A 232 -7.33 -4.81 4.71
C ASN A 232 -6.97 -6.17 4.12
N ASP A 233 -6.31 -6.21 2.97
CA ASP A 233 -5.88 -7.45 2.32
C ASP A 233 -4.78 -8.16 3.12
N THR A 234 -3.82 -7.41 3.64
CA THR A 234 -2.76 -7.95 4.52
C THR A 234 -3.34 -8.61 5.77
N ILE A 235 -4.33 -7.97 6.43
CA ILE A 235 -5.00 -8.51 7.62
C ILE A 235 -5.71 -9.83 7.30
N VAL A 236 -6.40 -9.92 6.16
CA VAL A 236 -7.12 -11.13 5.75
C VAL A 236 -6.16 -12.31 5.55
N ILE A 237 -5.04 -12.08 4.85
CA ILE A 237 -4.02 -13.09 4.63
C ILE A 237 -3.41 -13.53 5.97
N PHE A 238 -3.03 -12.58 6.80
CA PHE A 238 -2.39 -12.85 8.09
C PHE A 238 -3.32 -13.55 9.09
N ASP A 239 -4.60 -13.20 9.11
CA ASP A 239 -5.58 -13.88 9.95
C ASP A 239 -5.73 -15.34 9.52
N ARG A 240 -5.73 -15.61 8.20
CA ARG A 240 -5.79 -16.97 7.67
C ARG A 240 -4.52 -17.77 7.96
N ILE A 241 -3.34 -17.17 7.82
CA ILE A 241 -2.06 -17.83 8.20
C ILE A 241 -2.10 -18.20 9.68
N ARG A 242 -2.53 -17.28 10.54
CA ARG A 242 -2.61 -17.51 11.98
C ARG A 242 -3.62 -18.61 12.35
N GLU A 243 -4.76 -18.64 11.67
CA GLU A 243 -5.76 -19.69 11.84
C GLU A 243 -5.15 -21.06 11.52
N MET A 244 -4.48 -21.19 10.37
CA MET A 244 -3.85 -22.44 9.94
C MET A 244 -2.73 -22.90 10.88
N LEU A 245 -1.93 -21.96 11.39
CA LEU A 245 -0.87 -22.25 12.39
C LEU A 245 -1.42 -22.87 13.68
N ASN A 246 -2.63 -22.50 14.09
CA ASN A 246 -3.26 -23.08 15.28
C ASN A 246 -3.67 -24.54 15.07
N PHE A 247 -4.07 -24.92 13.85
CA PHE A 247 -4.53 -26.28 13.53
C PHE A 247 -3.42 -27.20 13.03
N ARG A 248 -2.43 -26.68 12.32
CA ARG A 248 -1.39 -27.46 11.62
C ARG A 248 0.02 -27.12 12.11
N ARG A 249 0.28 -27.31 13.39
CA ARG A 249 1.54 -26.89 14.05
C ARG A 249 2.81 -27.61 13.57
N ARG A 250 2.67 -28.72 12.83
CA ARG A 250 3.81 -29.55 12.35
C ARG A 250 4.29 -29.17 10.95
N GLU A 251 3.53 -28.39 10.23
CA GLU A 251 3.87 -27.96 8.87
C GLU A 251 4.77 -26.73 8.88
N SER A 252 5.54 -26.53 7.79
CA SER A 252 6.41 -25.36 7.68
C SER A 252 5.58 -24.08 7.53
N LEU A 253 6.08 -22.98 8.09
CA LEU A 253 5.43 -21.68 8.01
C LEU A 253 5.28 -21.21 6.56
N ASP A 254 6.28 -21.50 5.69
CA ASP A 254 6.25 -21.17 4.26
C ASP A 254 5.09 -21.91 3.55
N THR A 255 4.94 -23.21 3.80
CA THR A 255 3.85 -24.01 3.18
C THR A 255 2.48 -23.48 3.60
N LEU A 256 2.29 -23.26 4.91
CA LEU A 256 1.03 -22.73 5.44
C LEU A 256 0.70 -21.35 4.91
N SER A 257 1.71 -20.47 4.81
CA SER A 257 1.52 -19.13 4.29
C SER A 257 1.14 -19.14 2.81
N ASN A 258 1.80 -19.97 1.99
CA ASN A 258 1.46 -20.11 0.58
C ASN A 258 0.04 -20.66 0.38
N GLU A 259 -0.38 -21.62 1.19
CA GLU A 259 -1.74 -22.18 1.17
C GLU A 259 -2.78 -21.13 1.63
N ALA A 260 -2.49 -20.37 2.69
CA ALA A 260 -3.36 -19.30 3.17
C ALA A 260 -3.59 -18.22 2.11
N ILE A 261 -2.53 -17.83 1.38
CA ILE A 261 -2.63 -16.89 0.26
C ILE A 261 -3.55 -17.46 -0.83
N ASN A 262 -3.38 -18.74 -1.22
CA ASN A 262 -4.25 -19.38 -2.21
C ASN A 262 -5.71 -19.41 -1.76
N GLN A 263 -5.99 -19.69 -0.49
CA GLN A 263 -7.35 -19.73 0.05
C GLN A 263 -8.02 -18.36 0.14
N THR A 264 -7.25 -17.30 0.33
CA THR A 264 -7.76 -15.92 0.39
C THR A 264 -7.78 -15.22 -0.96
N LEU A 265 -7.13 -15.79 -1.98
CA LEU A 265 -6.93 -15.19 -3.30
C LEU A 265 -8.24 -14.74 -3.96
N SER A 266 -9.27 -15.60 -3.95
CA SER A 266 -10.57 -15.29 -4.56
C SER A 266 -11.21 -14.06 -3.92
N ARG A 267 -11.12 -13.93 -2.61
CA ARG A 267 -11.62 -12.77 -1.88
C ARG A 267 -10.84 -11.51 -2.23
N THR A 268 -9.52 -11.56 -2.18
CA THR A 268 -8.65 -10.41 -2.50
C THR A 268 -8.89 -9.94 -3.94
N ILE A 269 -8.95 -10.83 -4.93
CA ILE A 269 -9.18 -10.43 -6.32
C ILE A 269 -10.57 -9.81 -6.51
N ILE A 270 -11.61 -10.34 -5.86
CA ILE A 270 -12.96 -9.76 -5.96
C ILE A 270 -12.99 -8.37 -5.32
N THR A 271 -12.48 -8.21 -4.10
CA THR A 271 -12.52 -6.93 -3.39
C THR A 271 -11.66 -5.88 -4.09
N SER A 272 -10.41 -6.23 -4.44
CA SER A 272 -9.50 -5.33 -5.13
C SER A 272 -9.96 -5.04 -6.56
N GLY A 273 -10.50 -6.02 -7.27
CA GLY A 273 -11.01 -5.86 -8.63
C GLY A 273 -12.24 -4.94 -8.70
N LEU A 274 -13.21 -5.08 -7.79
CA LEU A 274 -14.36 -4.19 -7.73
C LEU A 274 -13.96 -2.76 -7.40
N THR A 275 -13.09 -2.57 -6.41
CA THR A 275 -12.60 -1.24 -6.05
C THR A 275 -11.75 -0.65 -7.18
N PHE A 276 -10.91 -1.45 -7.82
CA PHE A 276 -10.14 -1.03 -8.99
C PHE A 276 -11.05 -0.56 -10.12
N LEU A 277 -12.13 -1.29 -10.41
CA LEU A 277 -13.10 -0.91 -11.43
C LEU A 277 -13.76 0.44 -11.13
N THR A 278 -14.13 0.70 -9.86
CA THR A 278 -14.68 2.00 -9.47
C THR A 278 -13.66 3.12 -9.61
N VAL A 279 -12.40 2.87 -9.28
CA VAL A 279 -11.32 3.87 -9.42
C VAL A 279 -10.98 4.10 -10.90
N VAL A 280 -11.02 3.07 -11.74
CA VAL A 280 -10.90 3.23 -13.20
C VAL A 280 -12.00 4.15 -13.73
N ALA A 281 -13.25 3.94 -13.33
CA ALA A 281 -14.34 4.84 -13.69
C ALA A 281 -14.08 6.27 -13.19
N LEU A 282 -13.52 6.43 -11.98
CA LEU A 282 -13.17 7.73 -11.43
C LEU A 282 -12.03 8.42 -12.20
N VAL A 283 -11.03 7.67 -12.68
CA VAL A 283 -9.94 8.20 -13.53
C VAL A 283 -10.49 8.76 -14.84
N PHE A 284 -11.48 8.07 -15.45
CA PHE A 284 -12.05 8.51 -16.73
C PHE A 284 -13.15 9.56 -16.59
N PHE A 285 -13.94 9.52 -15.53
CA PHE A 285 -15.14 10.36 -15.36
C PHE A 285 -15.06 11.34 -14.18
N GLY A 286 -14.03 11.28 -13.34
CA GLY A 286 -13.89 12.11 -12.12
C GLY A 286 -13.57 13.58 -12.35
N GLY A 287 -13.19 13.94 -13.58
CA GLY A 287 -12.81 15.33 -13.94
C GLY A 287 -11.47 15.76 -13.29
N GLU A 288 -11.10 17.02 -13.53
CA GLU A 288 -9.78 17.55 -13.14
C GLU A 288 -9.60 17.64 -11.62
N VAL A 289 -10.67 17.94 -10.87
CA VAL A 289 -10.61 18.08 -9.40
C VAL A 289 -10.22 16.77 -8.72
N LEU A 290 -10.71 15.64 -9.22
CA LEU A 290 -10.43 14.31 -8.66
C LEU A 290 -9.29 13.58 -9.35
N LYS A 291 -8.65 14.17 -10.35
CA LYS A 291 -7.62 13.54 -11.17
C LYS A 291 -6.46 12.98 -10.33
N SER A 292 -5.82 13.81 -9.55
CA SER A 292 -4.68 13.40 -8.73
C SER A 292 -5.08 12.38 -7.65
N PHE A 293 -6.25 12.55 -7.05
CA PHE A 293 -6.85 11.58 -6.13
C PHE A 293 -7.04 10.22 -6.79
N SER A 294 -7.66 10.20 -7.98
CA SER A 294 -7.97 8.98 -8.74
C SER A 294 -6.69 8.25 -9.17
N TRP A 295 -5.68 8.97 -9.66
CA TRP A 295 -4.39 8.39 -9.99
C TRP A 295 -3.66 7.81 -8.78
N CYS A 296 -3.74 8.48 -7.63
CA CYS A 296 -3.17 7.97 -6.39
C CYS A 296 -3.80 6.62 -6.00
N LEU A 297 -5.12 6.53 -6.01
CA LEU A 297 -5.82 5.28 -5.72
C LEU A 297 -5.60 4.23 -6.80
N PHE A 298 -5.59 4.59 -8.08
CA PHE A 298 -5.33 3.67 -9.19
C PHE A 298 -3.99 2.96 -9.04
N ILE A 299 -2.93 3.73 -8.85
CA ILE A 299 -1.58 3.21 -8.60
C ILE A 299 -1.57 2.41 -7.31
N GLY A 300 -2.13 2.99 -6.24
CA GLY A 300 -2.07 2.43 -4.90
C GLY A 300 -2.80 1.09 -4.77
N ILE A 301 -3.95 0.89 -5.41
CA ILE A 301 -4.66 -0.40 -5.36
C ILE A 301 -3.87 -1.49 -6.05
N ILE A 302 -3.25 -1.21 -7.20
CA ILE A 302 -2.39 -2.18 -7.90
C ILE A 302 -1.22 -2.57 -7.00
N ILE A 303 -0.53 -1.57 -6.44
CA ILE A 303 0.64 -1.78 -5.58
C ILE A 303 0.25 -2.52 -4.30
N GLY A 304 -0.81 -2.08 -3.60
CA GLY A 304 -1.27 -2.67 -2.33
C GLY A 304 -1.77 -4.10 -2.48
N THR A 305 -2.39 -4.43 -3.62
CA THR A 305 -2.87 -5.79 -3.86
C THR A 305 -1.71 -6.78 -3.99
N TYR A 306 -0.64 -6.43 -4.71
CA TYR A 306 0.49 -7.35 -4.80
C TYR A 306 1.39 -7.31 -3.56
N SER A 307 1.49 -6.17 -2.87
CA SER A 307 2.39 -6.01 -1.72
C SER A 307 1.95 -6.87 -0.54
N SER A 308 0.66 -7.07 -0.33
CA SER A 308 0.13 -7.96 0.72
C SER A 308 0.62 -9.41 0.56
N ILE A 309 0.80 -9.88 -0.68
CA ILE A 309 1.27 -11.21 -1.01
C ILE A 309 2.80 -11.28 -1.02
N TYR A 310 3.47 -10.35 -1.74
CA TYR A 310 4.89 -10.47 -2.08
C TYR A 310 5.82 -9.62 -1.21
N ILE A 311 5.27 -8.71 -0.39
CA ILE A 311 6.05 -7.90 0.57
C ILE A 311 5.68 -8.26 1.99
N ALA A 312 4.40 -8.12 2.39
CA ALA A 312 3.99 -8.37 3.77
C ALA A 312 4.28 -9.80 4.23
N SER A 313 3.86 -10.79 3.42
CA SER A 313 4.00 -12.21 3.78
C SER A 313 5.46 -12.68 3.86
N PRO A 314 6.36 -12.40 2.89
CA PRO A 314 7.78 -12.76 3.02
C PRO A 314 8.49 -12.07 4.18
N PHE A 315 8.19 -10.80 4.48
CA PHE A 315 8.79 -10.12 5.62
C PHE A 315 8.31 -10.69 6.95
N MET A 316 7.03 -11.04 7.06
CA MET A 316 6.50 -11.75 8.22
C MET A 316 7.20 -13.11 8.41
N LEU A 317 7.37 -13.89 7.32
CA LEU A 317 8.08 -15.16 7.36
C LEU A 317 9.53 -15.02 7.80
N TRP A 318 10.22 -14.02 7.26
CA TRP A 318 11.61 -13.73 7.62
C TRP A 318 11.75 -13.35 9.11
N TRP A 319 10.78 -12.62 9.65
CA TRP A 319 10.78 -12.25 11.08
C TRP A 319 10.42 -13.42 11.99
N GLU A 320 9.37 -14.17 11.69
CA GLU A 320 8.89 -15.29 12.53
C GLU A 320 9.80 -16.53 12.43
N GLY A 321 10.56 -16.70 11.37
CA GLY A 321 11.54 -17.78 11.17
C GLY A 321 12.90 -17.42 11.79
N PRO A 322 13.93 -17.11 10.97
CA PRO A 322 15.33 -17.01 11.40
C PRO A 322 15.58 -15.96 12.48
N LEU A 323 14.84 -14.85 12.46
CA LEU A 323 15.08 -13.75 13.40
C LEU A 323 14.58 -14.09 14.80
N LYS A 324 13.47 -14.81 14.90
CA LYS A 324 12.95 -15.29 16.19
C LYS A 324 13.88 -16.31 16.85
N ASP A 325 14.49 -17.17 16.04
CA ASP A 325 15.48 -18.14 16.50
C ASP A 325 16.78 -17.47 16.93
N TRP A 326 17.23 -16.43 16.19
CA TRP A 326 18.39 -15.62 16.56
C TRP A 326 18.15 -14.83 17.87
N TRP A 327 16.96 -14.28 18.07
CA TRP A 327 16.57 -13.56 19.30
C TRP A 327 16.47 -14.51 20.50
N LYS A 328 15.89 -15.71 20.32
CA LYS A 328 15.81 -16.74 21.36
C LYS A 328 17.19 -17.32 21.69
N GLY A 329 18.07 -17.48 20.71
CA GLY A 329 19.43 -17.98 20.88
C GLY A 329 20.34 -17.06 21.72
N ARG A 330 19.99 -15.77 21.84
CA ARG A 330 20.70 -14.81 22.71
C ARG A 330 20.28 -14.89 24.20
N GLY A 331 19.15 -15.56 24.48
CA GLY A 331 18.57 -15.65 25.84
C GLY A 331 18.49 -17.04 26.44
N GLY A 332 18.98 -18.09 25.81
CA GLY A 332 18.89 -19.44 26.33
C GLY A 332 19.82 -20.44 25.64
N ASN A 333 20.70 -21.06 26.39
CA ASN A 333 21.41 -22.27 25.99
C ASN A 333 20.37 -23.33 25.56
N THR A 334 20.08 -23.46 24.28
CA THR A 334 19.37 -24.64 23.79
C THR A 334 20.33 -25.82 23.83
N VAL A 335 20.25 -26.61 24.89
CA VAL A 335 20.79 -27.95 24.91
C VAL A 335 20.18 -28.69 23.71
N SER A 336 21.02 -28.96 22.72
CA SER A 336 20.65 -29.67 21.50
C SER A 336 20.12 -31.07 21.88
N VAL A 337 18.82 -31.27 21.78
CA VAL A 337 18.15 -32.56 21.98
C VAL A 337 18.62 -33.62 20.96
N ALA A 338 19.32 -33.21 19.92
CA ALA A 338 19.92 -34.11 18.92
C ALA A 338 21.12 -34.91 19.48
N ALA A 339 21.83 -34.40 20.52
CA ALA A 339 22.95 -35.12 21.12
C ALA A 339 22.49 -36.23 22.09
N THR A 340 21.30 -36.13 22.67
CA THR A 340 20.78 -37.10 23.63
C THR A 340 20.20 -38.34 22.95
N ALA A 341 19.69 -38.21 21.70
CA ALA A 341 19.16 -39.34 20.94
C ALA A 341 20.27 -40.29 20.43
N SER A 342 21.43 -39.75 20.05
CA SER A 342 22.56 -40.57 19.60
C SER A 342 23.24 -41.36 20.74
N THR A 343 23.30 -40.78 21.95
CA THR A 343 23.89 -41.43 23.13
C THR A 343 22.96 -42.54 23.66
N ALA A 344 21.64 -42.32 23.64
CA ALA A 344 20.66 -43.34 24.05
C ALA A 344 20.66 -44.56 23.11
N THR A 345 20.86 -44.35 21.81
CA THR A 345 20.90 -45.44 20.80
C THR A 345 22.23 -46.23 20.89
N GLN A 346 23.33 -45.60 21.24
CA GLN A 346 24.61 -46.29 21.47
C GLN A 346 24.61 -47.08 22.80
N THR A 347 24.01 -46.56 23.85
CA THR A 347 23.89 -47.27 25.16
C THR A 347 22.94 -48.49 25.02
N ALA A 348 21.86 -48.38 24.26
CA ALA A 348 20.96 -49.49 23.98
C ALA A 348 21.65 -50.60 23.14
N ARG A 349 22.52 -50.24 22.19
CA ARG A 349 23.29 -51.25 21.40
C ARG A 349 24.38 -51.97 22.21
N SER A 350 25.02 -51.28 23.18
CA SER A 350 26.02 -51.92 24.03
C SER A 350 25.41 -52.84 25.06
N MET A 351 24.18 -52.62 25.53
CA MET A 351 23.48 -53.51 26.44
C MET A 351 22.93 -54.79 25.74
N THR A 352 22.63 -54.70 24.44
CA THR A 352 22.14 -55.89 23.69
C THR A 352 23.27 -56.86 23.31
N SER A 353 24.51 -56.38 23.17
CA SER A 353 25.68 -57.24 22.87
C SER A 353 26.23 -58.01 24.08
N THR A 354 25.91 -57.61 25.28
CA THR A 354 26.39 -58.25 26.52
C THR A 354 25.44 -59.39 27.00
N MET A 355 24.23 -59.47 26.47
CA MET A 355 23.23 -60.50 26.83
C MET A 355 23.17 -61.71 25.89
N THR A 356 23.96 -61.73 24.81
CA THR A 356 23.92 -62.85 23.83
C THR A 356 24.96 -63.94 24.07
N ASP A 357 25.79 -63.79 25.08
CA ASP A 357 26.93 -64.71 25.29
C ASP A 357 26.77 -65.71 26.46
N SER A 358 25.57 -65.88 27.02
CA SER A 358 25.37 -66.84 28.11
C SER A 358 23.99 -67.50 28.12
N VAL A 359 23.64 -68.29 27.12
CA VAL A 359 22.67 -69.39 27.33
C VAL A 359 22.87 -70.49 26.26
N GLN A 360 23.44 -71.62 26.65
CA GLN A 360 23.42 -72.89 25.96
C GLN A 360 22.09 -73.61 26.19
N PRO A 361 21.59 -74.42 25.24
CA PRO A 361 20.23 -74.95 25.29
C PRO A 361 20.11 -76.28 26.03
N ALA A 362 19.06 -76.40 26.82
CA ALA A 362 18.63 -77.69 27.36
C ALA A 362 17.10 -77.85 27.34
N GLY A 363 16.64 -78.84 26.59
CA GLY A 363 15.58 -79.74 26.98
C GLY A 363 14.11 -79.27 26.74
N ASN A 364 13.50 -79.99 25.75
CA ASN A 364 12.06 -80.17 25.55
C ASN A 364 11.26 -80.37 26.84
N THR A 365 10.12 -79.74 26.99
CA THR A 365 8.86 -80.41 27.42
C THR A 365 7.64 -79.53 27.02
N ALA A 366 6.73 -80.23 26.36
CA ALA A 366 5.41 -79.73 25.96
C ALA A 366 4.47 -79.59 27.17
N ALA A 367 3.64 -78.60 27.25
CA ALA A 367 2.27 -78.70 27.77
C ALA A 367 1.47 -77.39 27.62
N ASN A 368 0.42 -77.47 26.86
CA ASN A 368 -0.97 -77.07 27.08
C ASN A 368 -1.32 -75.60 27.51
N ILE A 369 -1.87 -74.92 26.56
CA ILE A 369 -3.27 -74.47 26.47
C ILE A 369 -3.84 -73.83 27.73
N VAL A 370 -4.23 -72.54 27.62
CA VAL A 370 -5.59 -72.05 27.95
C VAL A 370 -5.79 -70.67 27.34
N ARG A 371 -6.79 -70.56 26.47
CA ARG A 371 -7.41 -69.30 26.06
C ARG A 371 -8.42 -68.86 27.09
N PRO A 372 -8.56 -67.62 27.45
CA PRO A 372 -9.80 -67.12 28.01
C PRO A 372 -10.59 -66.20 27.03
N ALA A 373 -11.87 -66.35 27.21
CA ALA A 373 -12.99 -65.96 26.39
C ALA A 373 -13.27 -64.48 26.22
N LYS A 374 -13.93 -64.16 25.08
CA LYS A 374 -14.65 -62.92 24.78
C LYS A 374 -15.73 -62.60 25.82
N LYS A 375 -15.78 -61.37 26.30
CA LYS A 375 -16.95 -60.79 26.97
C LYS A 375 -17.77 -59.89 26.03
N LYS A 376 -19.07 -60.22 26.01
CA LYS A 376 -20.16 -59.67 25.19
C LYS A 376 -20.51 -58.23 25.61
N LYS A 377 -21.02 -57.51 24.57
CA LYS A 377 -21.82 -56.28 24.65
C LYS A 377 -23.09 -56.43 25.52
N LYS A 378 -23.47 -55.38 26.22
CA LYS A 378 -24.83 -55.00 26.62
C LYS A 378 -24.91 -53.51 26.40
N GLY A 379 -25.74 -52.89 25.62
CA GLY A 379 -27.18 -52.93 25.54
C GLY A 379 -27.70 -51.55 25.97
N ARG A 380 -28.19 -50.80 24.98
CA ARG A 380 -28.89 -49.52 25.17
C ARG A 380 -30.12 -49.68 26.11
N PRO A 381 -30.67 -48.57 26.66
CA PRO A 381 -31.96 -48.15 26.13
C PRO A 381 -32.11 -46.66 25.79
N ALA A 382 -33.08 -46.38 24.94
CA ALA A 382 -33.61 -45.10 24.52
C ALA A 382 -34.74 -44.65 25.46
N SER A 383 -34.94 -43.34 25.58
CA SER A 383 -36.24 -42.64 25.79
C SER A 383 -35.95 -41.18 25.54
N ALA A 384 -36.53 -40.47 24.57
CA ALA A 384 -37.89 -39.97 24.41
C ALA A 384 -38.15 -38.68 25.21
N GLY A 385 -38.44 -37.63 24.49
CA GLY A 385 -39.47 -36.66 24.87
C GLY A 385 -39.03 -35.29 25.35
N ARG A 386 -38.95 -34.34 24.58
CA ARG A 386 -39.80 -33.18 24.27
C ARG A 386 -39.04 -32.15 23.48
#